data_898c1e39d16d4fb188121b947c44b97a
#
_entry.id   898c1e39d16d4fb188121b947c44b97a
#
_cell.length_a   1.000
_cell.length_b   1.000
_cell.length_c   1.000
_cell.angle_alpha   90.00
_cell.angle_beta   90.00
_cell.angle_gamma   90.00
#
_symmetry.space_group_name_H-M   'P 1'
#
loop_
_entity.id
_entity.type
_entity.pdbx_description
1 polymer ?
#
loop_
_entity_poly.entity_id
_entity_poly.type
_entity_poly.pdbx_seq_one_letter_code
_entity_poly.pdbx_strand_id
1 'polypeptide(L)'
;RGTQDDINNALATLSFKGDGVAGSPTITVAVTPAGTNYFSGNGHYYELVTGTINWEDAKTAAEASTYLGLTGYLVTITSEAENNFIKNKIGTNTWIGGSDDATHTSNTHPAISLDLGQGTALAGEGTWEWVSGPENGKTFFCQVAIESATPGVNKADPAHEDCTVASGYSYANWLTDEPNDHPSANDGDENCAHMYGSPSGRKGKWNDLHCTNDTTGAYVIEYGGTAGESATVSGQTTLTINSTEASGSTYTAF
;
A
#
# COMPACT_ATOMS: atom_id res chain seq x y z
N ARG A 1 14.38 -11.99 15.84
CA ARG A 1 14.59 -11.97 14.38
C ARG A 1 15.62 -13.04 14.07
N GLY A 2 15.31 -13.99 13.23
CA GLY A 2 16.20 -15.09 12.95
C GLY A 2 15.89 -15.73 11.59
N THR A 3 16.86 -16.52 11.14
CA THR A 3 16.75 -17.39 9.98
C THR A 3 15.75 -18.51 10.27
N GLN A 4 15.42 -19.34 9.28
CA GLN A 4 14.63 -20.57 9.49
C GLN A 4 15.24 -21.43 10.59
N ASP A 5 16.56 -21.51 10.66
CA ASP A 5 17.28 -22.28 11.68
C ASP A 5 17.13 -21.66 13.08
N ASP A 6 17.13 -20.32 13.19
CA ASP A 6 16.88 -19.65 14.48
C ASP A 6 15.46 -19.93 14.99
N ILE A 7 14.47 -19.97 14.10
CA ILE A 7 13.09 -20.33 14.43
C ILE A 7 13.01 -21.79 14.87
N ASN A 8 13.63 -22.69 14.12
CA ASN A 8 13.67 -24.11 14.46
C ASN A 8 14.35 -24.36 15.79
N ASN A 9 15.47 -23.67 16.06
CA ASN A 9 16.19 -23.75 17.34
C ASN A 9 15.34 -23.20 18.50
N ALA A 10 14.60 -22.11 18.29
CA ALA A 10 13.68 -21.57 19.31
C ALA A 10 12.52 -22.53 19.59
N LEU A 11 11.97 -23.15 18.54
CA LEU A 11 10.92 -24.18 18.70
C LEU A 11 11.43 -25.44 19.40
N ALA A 12 12.67 -25.85 19.17
CA ALA A 12 13.31 -26.99 19.84
C ALA A 12 13.51 -26.77 21.35
N THR A 13 13.49 -25.53 21.81
CA THR A 13 13.58 -25.18 23.25
C THR A 13 12.23 -24.95 23.91
N LEU A 14 11.13 -25.05 23.14
CA LEU A 14 9.79 -24.85 23.67
C LEU A 14 9.41 -26.03 24.60
N SER A 15 9.15 -25.77 25.85
CA SER A 15 8.63 -26.74 26.78
C SER A 15 7.20 -26.40 27.17
N PHE A 16 6.34 -27.39 27.13
CA PHE A 16 4.94 -27.31 27.57
C PHE A 16 4.73 -28.11 28.87
N LYS A 17 4.12 -27.48 29.85
CA LYS A 17 3.72 -28.14 31.08
C LYS A 17 2.20 -28.25 31.11
N GLY A 18 1.69 -29.47 31.02
CA GLY A 18 0.26 -29.73 31.15
C GLY A 18 -0.25 -29.42 32.55
N ASP A 19 -1.47 -28.92 32.66
CA ASP A 19 -2.19 -28.65 33.91
C ASP A 19 -2.91 -29.88 34.47
N GLY A 20 -2.78 -31.04 33.81
CA GLY A 20 -3.41 -32.28 34.20
C GLY A 20 -4.89 -32.41 33.79
N VAL A 21 -5.42 -31.49 33.03
CA VAL A 21 -6.78 -31.55 32.50
C VAL A 21 -6.76 -32.22 31.12
N ALA A 22 -7.59 -33.27 30.96
CA ALA A 22 -7.76 -33.94 29.66
C ALA A 22 -8.42 -32.96 28.68
N GLY A 23 -7.68 -32.58 27.66
CA GLY A 23 -8.13 -31.68 26.57
C GLY A 23 -7.19 -31.80 25.38
N SER A 24 -7.59 -31.24 24.25
CA SER A 24 -6.71 -31.08 23.10
C SER A 24 -6.14 -29.63 23.13
N PRO A 25 -4.97 -29.41 23.74
CA PRO A 25 -4.39 -28.08 23.77
C PRO A 25 -4.02 -27.66 22.34
N THR A 26 -4.45 -26.49 21.95
CA THR A 26 -4.02 -25.87 20.70
C THR A 26 -2.84 -24.96 21.00
N ILE A 27 -1.67 -25.28 20.46
CA ILE A 27 -0.52 -24.39 20.51
C ILE A 27 -0.56 -23.56 19.22
N THR A 28 -0.85 -22.28 19.33
CA THR A 28 -0.76 -21.37 18.20
C THR A 28 0.64 -20.75 18.17
N VAL A 29 1.42 -21.11 17.16
CA VAL A 29 2.70 -20.45 16.90
C VAL A 29 2.48 -19.41 15.82
N ALA A 30 2.46 -18.14 16.20
CA ALA A 30 2.45 -17.04 15.25
C ALA A 30 3.90 -16.77 14.81
N VAL A 31 4.22 -17.10 13.58
CA VAL A 31 5.49 -16.71 12.96
C VAL A 31 5.22 -15.45 12.15
N THR A 32 5.73 -14.33 12.61
CA THR A 32 5.79 -13.12 11.78
C THR A 32 7.07 -13.21 10.95
N PRO A 33 7.00 -13.32 9.62
CA PRO A 33 8.19 -13.31 8.79
C PRO A 33 8.95 -11.99 9.03
N ALA A 34 10.11 -12.07 9.65
CA ALA A 34 10.96 -10.92 9.89
C ALA A 34 11.77 -10.60 8.62
N GLY A 35 11.10 -10.13 7.58
CA GLY A 35 11.74 -9.57 6.40
C GLY A 35 11.80 -8.04 6.49
N THR A 36 12.70 -7.44 5.74
CA THR A 36 12.78 -5.97 5.56
C THR A 36 11.52 -5.38 4.92
N ASN A 37 10.59 -6.23 4.52
CA ASN A 37 9.38 -5.88 3.78
C ASN A 37 8.11 -5.81 4.64
N TYR A 38 8.17 -6.24 5.90
CA TYR A 38 7.03 -6.16 6.82
C TYR A 38 6.99 -4.81 7.53
N PHE A 39 5.84 -4.16 7.50
CA PHE A 39 5.57 -2.94 8.24
C PHE A 39 4.61 -3.23 9.40
N SER A 40 5.09 -3.07 10.63
CA SER A 40 4.32 -3.38 11.84
C SER A 40 3.20 -2.37 12.14
N GLY A 41 3.17 -1.25 11.43
CA GLY A 41 2.17 -0.20 11.63
C GLY A 41 0.78 -0.62 11.19
N ASN A 42 0.69 -1.40 10.10
CA ASN A 42 -0.57 -1.94 9.59
C ASN A 42 -0.57 -3.47 9.47
N GLY A 43 0.58 -4.13 9.63
CA GLY A 43 0.69 -5.59 9.51
C GLY A 43 0.85 -6.09 8.08
N HIS A 44 1.17 -5.23 7.12
CA HIS A 44 1.29 -5.54 5.71
C HIS A 44 2.74 -5.77 5.28
N TYR A 45 2.89 -6.37 4.11
CA TYR A 45 4.18 -6.62 3.47
C TYR A 45 4.30 -5.76 2.22
N TYR A 46 5.54 -5.37 1.88
CA TYR A 46 5.81 -4.46 0.77
C TYR A 46 6.96 -4.97 -0.06
N GLU A 47 6.80 -4.95 -1.37
CA GLU A 47 7.81 -5.34 -2.34
C GLU A 47 8.09 -4.18 -3.30
N LEU A 48 9.37 -3.78 -3.42
CA LEU A 48 9.81 -2.85 -4.43
C LEU A 48 10.21 -3.64 -5.68
N VAL A 49 9.48 -3.41 -6.76
CA VAL A 49 9.80 -3.96 -8.08
C VAL A 49 10.44 -2.88 -8.93
N THR A 50 11.66 -3.12 -9.40
CA THR A 50 12.42 -2.17 -10.22
C THR A 50 12.31 -2.51 -11.70
N GLY A 51 12.16 -1.50 -12.53
CA GLY A 51 12.02 -1.61 -13.98
C GLY A 51 11.22 -0.44 -14.53
N THR A 52 11.53 -0.03 -15.76
CA THR A 52 10.76 1.03 -16.42
C THR A 52 9.38 0.51 -16.80
N ILE A 53 8.33 1.13 -16.27
CA ILE A 53 6.96 0.67 -16.40
C ILE A 53 6.00 1.86 -16.33
N ASN A 54 4.88 1.82 -17.04
CA ASN A 54 3.77 2.76 -16.87
C ASN A 54 2.89 2.31 -15.70
N TRP A 55 1.95 3.17 -15.29
CA TRP A 55 1.14 2.92 -14.11
C TRP A 55 0.14 1.77 -14.30
N GLU A 56 -0.49 1.68 -15.48
CA GLU A 56 -1.46 0.63 -15.81
C GLU A 56 -0.84 -0.77 -15.75
N ASP A 57 0.34 -0.90 -16.34
CA ASP A 57 1.08 -2.16 -16.32
C ASP A 57 1.56 -2.49 -14.90
N ALA A 58 1.98 -1.47 -14.11
CA ALA A 58 2.39 -1.63 -12.73
C ALA A 58 1.23 -2.12 -11.85
N LYS A 59 0.04 -1.53 -12.00
CA LYS A 59 -1.18 -1.95 -11.30
C LYS A 59 -1.53 -3.39 -11.64
N THR A 60 -1.56 -3.72 -12.93
CA THR A 60 -1.85 -5.08 -13.40
C THR A 60 -0.85 -6.10 -12.86
N ALA A 61 0.44 -5.77 -12.87
CA ALA A 61 1.50 -6.65 -12.37
C ALA A 61 1.40 -6.84 -10.84
N ALA A 62 1.08 -5.78 -10.11
CA ALA A 62 0.88 -5.85 -8.66
C ALA A 62 -0.31 -6.76 -8.31
N GLU A 63 -1.44 -6.60 -8.97
CA GLU A 63 -2.66 -7.39 -8.74
C GLU A 63 -2.51 -8.87 -9.15
N ALA A 64 -1.58 -9.18 -10.05
CA ALA A 64 -1.24 -10.56 -10.41
C ALA A 64 -0.26 -11.21 -9.43
N SER A 65 0.33 -10.45 -8.52
CA SER A 65 1.35 -10.93 -7.58
C SER A 65 0.74 -11.57 -6.35
N THR A 66 1.48 -12.49 -5.73
CA THR A 66 1.10 -13.10 -4.45
C THR A 66 2.31 -13.24 -3.54
N TYR A 67 2.14 -13.00 -2.26
CA TYR A 67 3.16 -13.21 -1.24
C TYR A 67 2.56 -13.82 0.02
N LEU A 68 3.09 -14.95 0.49
CA LEU A 68 2.58 -15.71 1.64
C LEU A 68 1.08 -16.05 1.54
N GLY A 69 0.56 -16.24 0.34
CA GLY A 69 -0.86 -16.50 0.10
C GLY A 69 -1.75 -15.25 0.14
N LEU A 70 -1.15 -14.07 0.29
CA LEU A 70 -1.83 -12.78 0.19
C LEU A 70 -1.79 -12.30 -1.26
N THR A 71 -2.88 -11.70 -1.72
CA THR A 71 -2.94 -11.06 -3.03
C THR A 71 -2.25 -9.69 -2.97
N GLY A 72 -1.44 -9.40 -3.99
CA GLY A 72 -0.78 -8.11 -4.13
C GLY A 72 -1.68 -7.03 -4.72
N TYR A 73 -1.34 -5.80 -4.48
CA TYR A 73 -1.96 -4.62 -5.09
C TYR A 73 -0.96 -3.47 -5.13
N LEU A 74 -1.19 -2.50 -6.02
CA LEU A 74 -0.35 -1.31 -6.08
C LEU A 74 -0.54 -0.51 -4.78
N VAL A 75 0.56 -0.17 -4.12
CA VAL A 75 0.57 0.31 -2.74
C VAL A 75 -0.38 1.47 -2.46
N THR A 76 -1.10 1.40 -1.35
CA THR A 76 -1.91 2.48 -0.79
C THR A 76 -1.23 3.02 0.47
N ILE A 77 -1.14 4.34 0.63
CA ILE A 77 -0.36 4.96 1.70
C ILE A 77 -1.27 5.79 2.58
N THR A 78 -1.59 5.27 3.75
CA THR A 78 -2.61 5.83 4.64
C THR A 78 -2.05 6.58 5.84
N SER A 79 -0.72 6.58 6.02
CA SER A 79 -0.06 7.25 7.14
C SER A 79 1.34 7.75 6.81
N GLU A 80 1.81 8.76 7.55
CA GLU A 80 3.18 9.25 7.44
C GLU A 80 4.21 8.17 7.77
N ALA A 81 3.92 7.30 8.73
CA ALA A 81 4.82 6.22 9.13
C ALA A 81 5.02 5.21 7.98
N GLU A 82 3.96 4.88 7.27
CA GLU A 82 3.98 4.03 6.09
C GLU A 82 4.71 4.70 4.92
N ASN A 83 4.41 5.97 4.66
CA ASN A 83 5.12 6.76 3.65
C ASN A 83 6.64 6.78 3.91
N ASN A 84 7.05 6.98 5.15
CA ASN A 84 8.46 6.95 5.53
C ASN A 84 9.07 5.55 5.40
N PHE A 85 8.32 4.51 5.67
CA PHE A 85 8.77 3.13 5.47
C PHE A 85 9.06 2.85 3.99
N ILE A 86 8.16 3.25 3.08
CA ILE A 86 8.32 3.09 1.63
C ILE A 86 9.44 4.00 1.10
N LYS A 87 9.44 5.27 1.48
CA LYS A 87 10.49 6.25 1.15
C LYS A 87 11.90 5.71 1.39
N ASN A 88 12.10 4.98 2.49
CA ASN A 88 13.41 4.43 2.83
C ASN A 88 13.84 3.25 1.94
N LYS A 89 12.92 2.67 1.19
CA LYS A 89 13.19 1.53 0.29
C LYS A 89 13.43 1.95 -1.15
N ILE A 90 12.84 3.05 -1.59
CA ILE A 90 12.90 3.48 -2.98
C ILE A 90 14.16 4.30 -3.27
N GLY A 91 14.65 4.22 -4.51
CA GLY A 91 15.82 4.98 -5.00
C GLY A 91 15.54 5.72 -6.30
N THR A 92 14.41 5.49 -6.93
CA THR A 92 13.93 6.11 -8.16
C THR A 92 12.45 6.47 -8.01
N ASN A 93 11.91 7.26 -8.94
CA ASN A 93 10.48 7.54 -8.99
C ASN A 93 9.71 6.22 -9.07
N THR A 94 8.64 6.12 -8.31
CA THR A 94 7.99 4.85 -8.00
C THR A 94 6.48 5.04 -8.01
N TRP A 95 5.74 4.24 -8.79
CA TRP A 95 4.29 4.28 -8.83
C TRP A 95 3.66 3.86 -7.51
N ILE A 96 2.57 4.53 -7.14
CA ILE A 96 1.69 4.22 -6.00
C ILE A 96 0.24 4.15 -6.47
N GLY A 97 -0.67 3.56 -5.69
CA GLY A 97 -2.02 3.19 -6.10
C GLY A 97 -3.08 4.29 -6.07
N GLY A 98 -2.68 5.55 -6.15
CA GLY A 98 -3.60 6.68 -6.22
C GLY A 98 -3.90 7.10 -7.65
N SER A 99 -5.17 7.43 -7.92
CA SER A 99 -5.60 7.99 -9.22
C SER A 99 -6.84 8.87 -9.02
N ASP A 100 -7.06 9.82 -9.92
CA ASP A 100 -8.32 10.55 -10.09
C ASP A 100 -8.96 10.33 -11.48
N ASP A 101 -8.38 9.45 -12.30
CA ASP A 101 -8.99 9.02 -13.56
C ASP A 101 -10.35 8.35 -13.34
N ALA A 102 -11.38 8.85 -13.99
CA ALA A 102 -12.73 8.32 -13.91
C ALA A 102 -12.86 6.84 -14.34
N THR A 103 -11.90 6.32 -15.11
CA THR A 103 -11.88 4.91 -15.51
C THR A 103 -11.35 3.99 -14.41
N HIS A 104 -10.59 4.52 -13.45
CA HIS A 104 -10.01 3.80 -12.32
C HIS A 104 -10.82 3.97 -11.04
N THR A 105 -11.43 5.13 -10.86
CA THR A 105 -12.13 5.51 -9.64
C THR A 105 -13.60 5.06 -9.68
N SER A 106 -14.18 4.87 -8.51
CA SER A 106 -15.62 4.69 -8.37
C SER A 106 -16.38 6.03 -8.44
N ASN A 107 -15.65 7.10 -8.66
CA ASN A 107 -16.11 8.46 -8.52
C ASN A 107 -16.99 8.88 -9.69
N THR A 108 -18.21 9.29 -9.37
CA THR A 108 -19.18 9.87 -10.34
C THR A 108 -19.28 11.38 -10.18
N HIS A 109 -18.34 12.01 -9.49
CA HIS A 109 -18.37 13.46 -9.30
C HIS A 109 -18.31 14.17 -10.66
N PRO A 110 -19.11 15.24 -10.85
CA PRO A 110 -19.04 16.03 -12.06
C PRO A 110 -17.62 16.60 -12.21
N ALA A 111 -17.18 16.66 -13.46
CA ALA A 111 -15.90 17.23 -13.81
C ALA A 111 -15.65 18.56 -13.09
N ILE A 112 -14.59 18.64 -12.29
CA ILE A 112 -14.11 19.93 -11.79
C ILE A 112 -13.43 20.58 -12.97
N SER A 113 -13.97 21.72 -13.42
CA SER A 113 -13.29 22.52 -14.43
C SER A 113 -12.07 23.16 -13.78
N LEU A 114 -10.95 22.48 -13.80
CA LEU A 114 -9.66 23.11 -13.59
C LEU A 114 -9.42 23.91 -14.87
N ASP A 115 -9.75 25.22 -14.86
CA ASP A 115 -9.49 26.10 -16.00
C ASP A 115 -7.98 26.40 -16.09
N LEU A 116 -7.22 25.39 -16.43
CA LEU A 116 -5.80 25.51 -16.75
C LEU A 116 -5.60 25.93 -18.22
N GLY A 117 -6.69 26.28 -18.92
CA GLY A 117 -6.66 26.77 -20.29
C GLY A 117 -6.46 25.69 -21.36
N GLN A 118 -6.63 24.41 -21.02
CA GLN A 118 -6.33 23.26 -21.86
C GLN A 118 -7.46 22.23 -21.96
N GLY A 119 -8.68 22.60 -22.17
CA GLY A 119 -9.70 21.64 -22.54
C GLY A 119 -10.81 21.41 -21.50
N THR A 120 -11.68 20.46 -21.78
CA THR A 120 -12.80 20.05 -20.91
C THR A 120 -12.26 19.20 -19.77
N ALA A 121 -12.45 19.65 -18.53
CA ALA A 121 -12.21 18.84 -17.36
C ALA A 121 -13.00 17.50 -17.47
N LEU A 122 -12.36 16.41 -17.16
CA LEU A 122 -12.98 15.10 -17.18
C LEU A 122 -13.75 14.85 -15.86
N ALA A 123 -14.73 13.96 -15.90
CA ALA A 123 -15.44 13.56 -14.69
C ALA A 123 -14.45 12.87 -13.72
N GLY A 124 -14.49 13.25 -12.45
CA GLY A 124 -13.59 12.68 -11.44
C GLY A 124 -12.32 13.49 -11.15
N GLU A 125 -11.97 14.40 -12.07
CA GLU A 125 -10.78 15.25 -11.97
C GLU A 125 -10.66 15.93 -10.61
N GLY A 126 -9.48 15.85 -10.00
CA GLY A 126 -9.18 16.42 -8.69
C GLY A 126 -9.73 15.65 -7.50
N THR A 127 -10.40 14.52 -7.70
CA THR A 127 -10.87 13.64 -6.62
C THR A 127 -10.03 12.38 -6.59
N TRP A 128 -8.97 12.41 -5.79
CA TRP A 128 -8.00 11.33 -5.70
C TRP A 128 -8.48 10.19 -4.83
N GLU A 129 -8.55 9.00 -5.40
CA GLU A 129 -8.90 7.76 -4.72
C GLU A 129 -7.76 6.75 -4.71
N TRP A 130 -7.73 5.92 -3.69
CA TRP A 130 -7.00 4.66 -3.75
C TRP A 130 -7.79 3.70 -4.65
N VAL A 131 -7.15 3.14 -5.68
CA VAL A 131 -7.82 2.34 -6.70
C VAL A 131 -7.42 0.88 -6.71
N SER A 132 -6.84 0.42 -5.62
CA SER A 132 -6.46 -0.97 -5.42
C SER A 132 -6.45 -1.34 -3.93
N GLY A 133 -6.37 -2.63 -3.65
CA GLY A 133 -6.29 -3.14 -2.28
C GLY A 133 -7.56 -2.94 -1.44
N PRO A 134 -7.41 -3.04 -0.11
CA PRO A 134 -8.52 -2.83 0.84
C PRO A 134 -9.08 -1.42 0.84
N GLU A 135 -8.29 -0.45 0.41
CA GLU A 135 -8.60 0.98 0.34
C GLU A 135 -9.30 1.37 -0.96
N ASN A 136 -9.50 0.44 -1.88
CA ASN A 136 -10.14 0.72 -3.16
C ASN A 136 -11.44 1.51 -3.00
N GLY A 137 -11.58 2.61 -3.75
CA GLY A 137 -12.71 3.54 -3.69
C GLY A 137 -12.71 4.46 -2.47
N LYS A 138 -11.58 4.61 -1.76
CA LYS A 138 -11.45 5.56 -0.66
C LYS A 138 -10.81 6.84 -1.15
N THR A 139 -11.57 7.92 -1.15
CA THR A 139 -11.06 9.27 -1.44
C THR A 139 -10.08 9.68 -0.34
N PHE A 140 -8.86 10.00 -0.70
CA PHE A 140 -7.83 10.45 0.23
C PHE A 140 -7.44 11.92 0.05
N PHE A 141 -7.74 12.52 -1.10
CA PHE A 141 -7.44 13.92 -1.36
C PHE A 141 -8.46 14.52 -2.32
N CYS A 142 -8.86 15.76 -2.03
CA CYS A 142 -9.71 16.56 -2.89
C CYS A 142 -8.92 17.78 -3.33
N GLN A 143 -8.66 17.88 -4.62
CA GLN A 143 -8.04 19.06 -5.20
C GLN A 143 -9.12 20.12 -5.44
N VAL A 144 -8.84 21.34 -5.12
CA VAL A 144 -9.78 22.45 -5.33
C VAL A 144 -9.50 23.12 -6.64
N ALA A 145 -10.56 23.37 -7.41
CA ALA A 145 -10.48 24.26 -8.55
C ALA A 145 -9.94 25.63 -8.12
N ILE A 146 -8.82 26.05 -8.69
CA ILE A 146 -8.26 27.36 -8.40
C ILE A 146 -8.90 28.36 -9.36
N GLU A 147 -9.74 29.24 -8.83
CA GLU A 147 -10.06 30.50 -9.51
C GLU A 147 -8.83 31.45 -9.47
N SER A 148 -7.71 31.03 -10.00
CA SER A 148 -6.53 31.89 -10.04
C SER A 148 -5.79 31.70 -11.34
N ALA A 149 -5.62 32.80 -12.04
CA ALA A 149 -4.85 32.94 -13.29
C ALA A 149 -3.33 32.71 -13.10
N THR A 150 -2.90 32.00 -12.06
CA THR A 150 -1.49 31.71 -11.81
C THR A 150 -1.29 30.21 -11.90
N PRO A 151 -0.63 29.70 -12.96
CA PRO A 151 -0.29 28.30 -13.07
C PRO A 151 0.57 27.85 -11.87
N GLY A 152 0.27 26.69 -11.28
CA GLY A 152 1.12 26.05 -10.28
C GLY A 152 0.78 26.37 -8.82
N VAL A 153 -0.38 26.90 -8.48
CA VAL A 153 -0.78 27.14 -7.10
C VAL A 153 -1.97 26.24 -6.74
N ASN A 154 -1.68 25.04 -6.29
CA ASN A 154 -2.66 24.13 -5.72
C ASN A 154 -2.90 24.48 -4.25
N LYS A 155 -4.12 24.83 -3.91
CA LYS A 155 -4.55 24.90 -2.52
C LYS A 155 -5.43 23.70 -2.25
N ALA A 156 -4.99 22.84 -1.35
CA ALA A 156 -5.90 21.91 -0.69
C ALA A 156 -6.93 22.74 0.08
N ASP A 157 -8.12 22.85 -0.45
CA ASP A 157 -9.25 23.42 0.27
C ASP A 157 -10.22 22.25 0.60
N PRO A 158 -10.49 21.98 1.86
CA PRO A 158 -11.45 20.94 2.22
C PRO A 158 -12.90 21.27 1.84
N ALA A 159 -13.13 22.38 1.16
CA ALA A 159 -14.45 22.91 0.88
C ALA A 159 -14.92 22.71 -0.58
N HIS A 160 -14.45 21.71 -1.31
CA HIS A 160 -15.18 21.31 -2.50
C HIS A 160 -16.50 20.69 -2.06
N GLU A 161 -17.62 21.31 -2.33
CA GLU A 161 -18.95 20.94 -1.78
C GLU A 161 -19.33 19.49 -2.10
N ASP A 162 -18.74 18.90 -3.14
CA ASP A 162 -19.05 17.55 -3.61
C ASP A 162 -17.94 16.52 -3.38
N CYS A 163 -16.71 16.91 -2.99
CA CYS A 163 -15.64 15.99 -2.67
C CYS A 163 -15.49 15.84 -1.16
N THR A 164 -15.55 14.61 -0.69
CA THR A 164 -15.39 14.30 0.74
C THR A 164 -14.29 13.25 0.92
N VAL A 165 -13.23 13.62 1.62
CA VAL A 165 -12.19 12.66 2.03
C VAL A 165 -12.80 11.60 2.94
N ALA A 166 -12.56 10.33 2.62
CA ALA A 166 -13.07 9.21 3.39
C ALA A 166 -12.51 9.24 4.83
N SER A 167 -13.36 8.96 5.80
CA SER A 167 -12.96 8.96 7.23
C SER A 167 -11.81 7.98 7.46
N GLY A 168 -10.71 8.47 8.03
CA GLY A 168 -9.50 7.69 8.28
C GLY A 168 -8.49 7.66 7.11
N TYR A 169 -8.76 8.31 5.98
CA TYR A 169 -7.92 8.29 4.78
C TYR A 169 -7.37 9.66 4.36
N SER A 170 -7.33 10.63 5.26
CA SER A 170 -6.91 12.01 4.98
C SER A 170 -5.40 12.21 4.81
N TYR A 171 -4.60 11.14 4.80
CA TYR A 171 -3.17 11.28 4.60
C TYR A 171 -2.83 11.46 3.12
N ALA A 172 -2.18 12.55 2.78
CA ALA A 172 -1.59 12.82 1.49
C ALA A 172 -0.23 13.49 1.68
N ASN A 173 0.73 13.21 0.80
CA ASN A 173 2.09 13.78 0.92
C ASN A 173 2.59 14.38 -0.38
N TRP A 174 1.69 15.08 -1.08
CA TRP A 174 2.02 15.78 -2.32
C TRP A 174 3.22 16.73 -2.15
N LEU A 175 4.02 16.88 -3.20
CA LEU A 175 4.99 17.96 -3.27
C LEU A 175 4.24 19.30 -3.29
N THR A 176 4.90 20.40 -2.95
CA THR A 176 4.30 21.74 -3.09
C THR A 176 3.92 21.95 -4.55
N ASP A 177 2.74 22.44 -4.79
CA ASP A 177 2.11 22.68 -6.09
C ASP A 177 1.67 21.41 -6.85
N GLU A 178 1.69 20.24 -6.20
CA GLU A 178 1.13 18.99 -6.74
C GLU A 178 -0.13 18.55 -5.94
N PRO A 179 -1.02 17.77 -6.55
CA PRO A 179 -1.09 17.38 -7.96
C PRO A 179 -1.40 18.60 -8.83
N ASN A 180 -0.83 18.69 -10.04
CA ASN A 180 -0.94 19.93 -10.84
C ASN A 180 -1.56 19.72 -12.23
N ASP A 181 -1.85 18.48 -12.60
CA ASP A 181 -2.40 18.12 -13.91
C ASP A 181 -1.67 18.90 -15.04
N HIS A 182 -0.32 18.81 -15.03
CA HIS A 182 0.51 19.62 -15.92
C HIS A 182 0.25 19.22 -17.38
N PRO A 183 -0.15 20.16 -18.24
CA PRO A 183 -0.38 19.88 -19.65
C PRO A 183 0.94 19.52 -20.32
N SER A 184 1.26 18.22 -20.35
CA SER A 184 2.40 17.73 -21.12
C SER A 184 2.07 17.74 -22.61
N ALA A 185 3.10 17.71 -23.47
CA ALA A 185 2.93 17.79 -24.92
C ALA A 185 2.12 16.64 -25.55
N ASN A 186 1.59 15.73 -24.74
CA ASN A 186 0.97 14.45 -25.14
C ASN A 186 -0.44 14.22 -24.59
N ASP A 187 -1.24 15.28 -24.33
CA ASP A 187 -2.67 15.22 -23.96
C ASP A 187 -3.06 15.49 -22.49
N GLY A 188 -2.15 16.01 -21.65
CA GLY A 188 -2.59 16.86 -20.55
C GLY A 188 -3.39 16.29 -19.39
N ASP A 189 -3.40 14.97 -19.16
CA ASP A 189 -4.08 14.37 -18.02
C ASP A 189 -3.07 13.58 -17.16
N GLU A 190 -2.59 14.17 -16.07
CA GLU A 190 -1.69 13.51 -15.11
C GLU A 190 -2.49 12.86 -13.97
N ASN A 191 -3.16 11.76 -14.26
CA ASN A 191 -4.16 11.14 -13.37
C ASN A 191 -3.61 10.02 -12.47
N CYS A 192 -2.30 9.78 -12.45
CA CYS A 192 -1.71 8.67 -11.70
C CYS A 192 -0.59 9.10 -10.77
N ALA A 193 -0.70 8.70 -9.51
CA ALA A 193 0.22 9.14 -8.47
C ALA A 193 1.53 8.34 -8.47
N HIS A 194 2.65 9.05 -8.31
CA HIS A 194 3.95 8.47 -8.03
C HIS A 194 4.64 9.13 -6.83
N MET A 195 5.57 8.41 -6.22
CA MET A 195 6.43 8.94 -5.16
C MET A 195 7.82 9.22 -5.72
N TYR A 196 8.37 10.40 -5.46
CA TYR A 196 9.74 10.73 -5.80
C TYR A 196 10.75 9.88 -5.02
N GLY A 197 11.65 9.20 -5.73
CA GLY A 197 12.75 8.44 -5.15
C GLY A 197 14.05 9.23 -5.01
N SER A 198 14.21 10.29 -5.80
CA SER A 198 15.38 11.17 -5.86
C SER A 198 14.96 12.47 -6.60
N PRO A 199 15.65 13.60 -6.44
CA PRO A 199 16.74 13.91 -5.52
C PRO A 199 16.30 14.24 -4.09
N SER A 200 17.29 14.47 -3.20
CA SER A 200 17.05 14.97 -1.84
C SER A 200 16.20 16.25 -1.86
N GLY A 201 15.21 16.34 -0.98
CA GLY A 201 14.22 17.43 -0.92
C GLY A 201 12.85 17.06 -1.49
N ARG A 202 12.79 16.19 -2.50
CA ARG A 202 11.50 15.67 -3.03
C ARG A 202 11.24 14.22 -2.59
N LYS A 203 12.28 13.46 -2.25
CA LYS A 203 12.16 12.04 -1.91
C LYS A 203 11.07 11.77 -0.88
N GLY A 204 10.12 10.92 -1.24
CA GLY A 204 8.98 10.56 -0.42
C GLY A 204 7.78 11.50 -0.56
N LYS A 205 7.90 12.59 -1.34
CA LYS A 205 6.78 13.41 -1.77
C LYS A 205 6.13 12.80 -3.00
N TRP A 206 4.87 13.12 -3.24
CA TRP A 206 4.08 12.59 -4.35
C TRP A 206 3.92 13.62 -5.45
N ASN A 207 3.66 13.15 -6.66
CA ASN A 207 3.34 13.91 -7.85
C ASN A 207 2.40 13.08 -8.71
N ASP A 208 1.63 13.72 -9.56
CA ASP A 208 0.83 13.14 -10.61
C ASP A 208 1.63 13.00 -11.91
N LEU A 209 1.32 12.02 -12.70
CA LEU A 209 1.85 11.76 -14.03
C LEU A 209 0.80 11.09 -14.89
N HIS A 210 1.00 11.13 -16.21
CA HIS A 210 0.15 10.44 -17.15
C HIS A 210 0.23 8.91 -16.98
N CYS A 211 -0.92 8.23 -16.82
CA CYS A 211 -0.98 6.82 -16.45
C CYS A 211 -0.33 5.86 -17.46
N THR A 212 -0.47 6.13 -18.75
CA THR A 212 0.00 5.25 -19.84
C THR A 212 1.22 5.78 -20.59
N ASN A 213 1.34 7.10 -20.74
CA ASN A 213 2.42 7.71 -21.54
C ASN A 213 3.69 7.94 -20.74
N ASP A 214 3.58 8.13 -19.42
CA ASP A 214 4.72 8.26 -18.55
C ASP A 214 5.16 6.94 -17.96
N THR A 215 6.43 6.87 -17.59
CA THR A 215 7.01 5.69 -16.95
C THR A 215 7.86 6.09 -15.75
N THR A 216 7.84 5.26 -14.71
CA THR A 216 8.78 5.35 -13.59
C THR A 216 9.79 4.22 -13.62
N GLY A 217 10.81 4.31 -12.78
CA GLY A 217 11.82 3.25 -12.66
C GLY A 217 11.45 2.12 -11.70
N ALA A 218 10.29 2.19 -11.05
CA ALA A 218 9.82 1.19 -10.10
C ALA A 218 8.34 1.34 -9.77
N TYR A 219 7.80 0.33 -9.09
CA TYR A 219 6.51 0.38 -8.38
C TYR A 219 6.61 -0.39 -7.07
N VAL A 220 5.68 -0.13 -6.15
CA VAL A 220 5.61 -0.87 -4.88
C VAL A 220 4.35 -1.70 -4.85
N ILE A 221 4.52 -2.99 -4.57
CA ILE A 221 3.41 -3.90 -4.28
C ILE A 221 3.22 -3.96 -2.77
N GLU A 222 1.98 -3.91 -2.34
CA GLU A 222 1.55 -4.14 -0.98
C GLU A 222 0.74 -5.42 -0.90
N TYR A 223 0.87 -6.17 0.21
CA TYR A 223 0.17 -7.42 0.47
C TYR A 223 -0.41 -7.39 1.88
N GLY A 224 -1.69 -7.63 2.00
CA GLY A 224 -2.39 -7.71 3.29
C GLY A 224 -3.61 -6.80 3.37
N GLY A 225 -4.29 -6.83 4.51
CA GLY A 225 -5.47 -6.00 4.76
C GLY A 225 -6.77 -6.46 4.09
N THR A 226 -6.69 -7.31 3.08
CA THR A 226 -7.89 -7.83 2.39
C THR A 226 -8.69 -8.74 3.32
N ALA A 227 -9.99 -8.49 3.43
CA ALA A 227 -10.85 -9.24 4.32
C ALA A 227 -10.87 -10.74 3.98
N GLY A 228 -10.58 -11.57 4.99
CA GLY A 228 -10.54 -13.02 4.84
C GLY A 228 -9.20 -13.59 4.40
N GLU A 229 -8.23 -12.75 4.03
CA GLU A 229 -6.86 -13.17 3.77
C GLU A 229 -6.05 -13.25 5.07
N SER A 230 -5.14 -14.21 5.12
CA SER A 230 -4.21 -14.39 6.23
C SER A 230 -2.89 -14.91 5.69
N ALA A 231 -1.80 -14.29 6.10
CA ALA A 231 -0.47 -14.72 5.69
C ALA A 231 -0.24 -16.18 6.14
N THR A 232 0.05 -17.02 5.18
CA THR A 232 0.35 -18.44 5.42
C THR A 232 1.85 -18.66 5.33
N VAL A 233 2.46 -19.03 6.44
CA VAL A 233 3.84 -19.53 6.45
C VAL A 233 3.75 -21.06 6.38
N SER A 234 4.06 -21.63 5.22
CA SER A 234 4.09 -23.08 5.06
C SER A 234 5.38 -23.65 5.63
N GLY A 235 5.31 -24.08 6.87
CA GLY A 235 6.29 -24.96 7.51
C GLY A 235 5.53 -25.97 8.34
N GLN A 236 5.43 -27.22 7.91
CA GLN A 236 4.85 -28.26 8.72
C GLN A 236 5.90 -28.81 9.69
N THR A 237 5.70 -28.54 10.96
CA THR A 237 6.30 -29.32 12.03
C THR A 237 5.16 -30.07 12.73
N THR A 238 5.13 -31.37 12.62
CA THR A 238 4.17 -32.19 13.37
C THR A 238 4.66 -32.34 14.81
N LEU A 239 4.01 -31.63 15.73
CA LEU A 239 4.21 -31.88 17.15
C LEU A 239 3.30 -33.05 17.56
N THR A 240 3.89 -34.19 17.85
CA THR A 240 3.14 -35.33 18.41
C THR A 240 3.19 -35.23 19.92
N ILE A 241 2.07 -34.94 20.55
CA ILE A 241 1.93 -34.98 22.01
C ILE A 241 1.39 -36.35 22.36
N ASN A 242 2.21 -37.22 22.97
CA ASN A 242 1.76 -38.47 23.50
C ASN A 242 1.05 -38.26 24.84
N SER A 243 -0.27 -38.42 24.85
CA SER A 243 -1.15 -38.13 25.99
C SER A 243 -1.21 -39.23 27.06
N THR A 244 -0.27 -40.17 27.09
CA THR A 244 -0.29 -41.30 28.04
C THR A 244 0.47 -41.07 29.35
N GLU A 245 1.01 -39.85 29.52
CA GLU A 245 1.78 -39.50 30.70
C GLU A 245 0.93 -38.84 31.77
N ALA A 246 1.24 -39.14 33.04
CA ALA A 246 0.54 -38.61 34.19
C ALA A 246 0.67 -37.07 34.32
N SER A 247 -0.31 -36.49 35.01
CA SER A 247 -0.32 -35.09 35.39
C SER A 247 1.05 -34.60 35.89
N GLY A 248 1.64 -33.63 35.19
CA GLY A 248 2.93 -33.02 35.53
C GLY A 248 4.10 -33.33 34.59
N SER A 249 3.89 -34.09 33.53
CA SER A 249 4.93 -34.41 32.54
C SER A 249 5.31 -33.17 31.74
N THR A 250 6.61 -33.01 31.49
CA THR A 250 7.17 -31.92 30.65
C THR A 250 7.49 -32.50 29.28
N TYR A 251 7.00 -31.90 28.23
CA TYR A 251 7.27 -32.30 26.84
C TYR A 251 8.25 -31.32 26.22
N THR A 252 9.27 -31.82 25.57
CA THR A 252 10.23 -31.04 24.81
C THR A 252 9.97 -31.28 23.31
N ALA A 253 9.79 -30.23 22.56
CA ALA A 253 9.69 -30.30 21.09
C ALA A 253 11.10 -30.52 20.52
N PHE A 254 11.25 -31.41 19.54
CA PHE A 254 12.48 -31.70 18.81
C PHE A 254 12.39 -31.19 17.38
#